data_bb5207a6c849dc38943ef6c354ead182
#
_entry.id   bb5207a6c849dc38943ef6c354ead182
#
_cell.length_a   1.000
_cell.length_b   1.000
_cell.length_c   1.000
_cell.angle_alpha   90.00
_cell.angle_beta   90.00
_cell.angle_gamma   90.00
#
_symmetry.space_group_name_H-M   'P 1'
#
loop_
_entity.id
_entity.type
_entity.pdbx_description
1 polymer ?
#
loop_
_entity_poly.entity_id
_entity_poly.type
_entity_poly.pdbx_seq_one_letter_code
_entity_poly.pdbx_strand_id
1 'polypeptide(L)'
;MTQTVVITGANRGIGLEMARAWKARGDQVIAVCRQASAALKELDTQIIEGIDVGRDQDMAALRNALEGVTIGALYNNAGTMSDETLDDMDYDRIRTQFEVNTLGPLRVTIALTGNLANGSKVGLMTSRMGSIDDNDSGGRYGYRISKAALNAA
;
A
#
# COMPACT_ATOMS: atom_id res chain seq x y z
N MET A 1 3.24 -10.73 -22.09
CA MET A 1 3.56 -11.79 -21.10
C MET A 1 2.75 -11.49 -19.84
N THR A 2 2.09 -12.49 -19.30
CA THR A 2 1.34 -12.39 -18.04
C THR A 2 2.33 -12.31 -16.88
N GLN A 3 2.11 -11.41 -15.93
CA GLN A 3 2.95 -11.26 -14.73
C GLN A 3 2.10 -11.36 -13.46
N THR A 4 2.75 -11.61 -12.33
CA THR A 4 2.10 -11.52 -11.03
C THR A 4 2.21 -10.10 -10.49
N VAL A 5 1.08 -9.52 -10.09
CA VAL A 5 0.96 -8.17 -9.53
C VAL A 5 0.45 -8.24 -8.12
N VAL A 6 1.22 -7.77 -7.16
CA VAL A 6 0.82 -7.67 -5.75
C VAL A 6 0.40 -6.24 -5.44
N ILE A 7 -0.77 -6.06 -4.81
CA ILE A 7 -1.33 -4.74 -4.49
C ILE A 7 -1.74 -4.71 -3.03
N THR A 8 -1.12 -3.84 -2.23
CA THR A 8 -1.56 -3.62 -0.84
C THR A 8 -2.72 -2.62 -0.77
N GLY A 9 -3.63 -2.81 0.19
CA GLY A 9 -4.82 -1.97 0.32
C GLY A 9 -5.81 -2.12 -0.85
N ALA A 10 -5.88 -3.32 -1.43
CA ALA A 10 -6.70 -3.61 -2.62
C ALA A 10 -8.20 -3.79 -2.34
N ASN A 11 -8.65 -3.67 -1.09
CA ASN A 11 -10.04 -3.95 -0.71
C ASN A 11 -11.04 -2.85 -1.09
N ARG A 12 -10.59 -1.66 -1.46
CA ARG A 12 -11.44 -0.52 -1.84
C ARG A 12 -10.67 0.54 -2.63
N GLY A 13 -11.41 1.50 -3.18
CA GLY A 13 -10.84 2.72 -3.79
C GLY A 13 -9.83 2.41 -4.89
N ILE A 14 -8.75 3.15 -4.94
CA ILE A 14 -7.71 3.05 -5.98
C ILE A 14 -7.13 1.64 -6.06
N GLY A 15 -6.84 1.00 -4.93
CA GLY A 15 -6.29 -0.35 -4.91
C GLY A 15 -7.20 -1.40 -5.54
N LEU A 16 -8.51 -1.32 -5.30
CA LEU A 16 -9.49 -2.22 -5.92
C LEU A 16 -9.60 -1.97 -7.44
N GLU A 17 -9.62 -0.73 -7.87
CA GLU A 17 -9.67 -0.40 -9.30
C GLU A 17 -8.37 -0.79 -10.03
N MET A 18 -7.23 -0.66 -9.39
CA MET A 18 -5.97 -1.20 -9.89
C MET A 18 -6.04 -2.72 -10.05
N ALA A 19 -6.58 -3.43 -9.05
CA ALA A 19 -6.75 -4.88 -9.13
C ALA A 19 -7.65 -5.29 -10.30
N ARG A 20 -8.77 -4.57 -10.51
CA ARG A 20 -9.66 -4.76 -11.67
C ARG A 20 -8.92 -4.56 -13.00
N ALA A 21 -8.18 -3.47 -13.12
CA ALA A 21 -7.47 -3.12 -14.33
C ALA A 21 -6.38 -4.13 -14.69
N TRP A 22 -5.60 -4.58 -13.71
CA TRP A 22 -4.57 -5.59 -13.92
C TRP A 22 -5.19 -6.95 -14.29
N LYS A 23 -6.25 -7.36 -13.60
CA LYS A 23 -6.97 -8.60 -13.95
C LYS A 23 -7.54 -8.56 -15.37
N ALA A 24 -8.15 -7.44 -15.77
CA ALA A 24 -8.69 -7.26 -17.11
C ALA A 24 -7.64 -7.36 -18.22
N ARG A 25 -6.38 -7.08 -17.92
CA ARG A 25 -5.23 -7.29 -18.83
C ARG A 25 -4.77 -8.75 -18.92
N GLY A 26 -5.32 -9.64 -18.09
CA GLY A 26 -4.93 -11.03 -18.01
C GLY A 26 -3.75 -11.31 -17.07
N ASP A 27 -3.34 -10.33 -16.26
CA ASP A 27 -2.28 -10.52 -15.25
C ASP A 27 -2.82 -11.27 -14.02
N GLN A 28 -1.95 -12.00 -13.33
CA GLN A 28 -2.26 -12.57 -12.03
C GLN A 28 -2.24 -11.49 -10.96
N VAL A 29 -3.36 -11.26 -10.29
CA VAL A 29 -3.46 -10.27 -9.21
C VAL A 29 -3.50 -10.96 -7.85
N ILE A 30 -2.66 -10.50 -6.93
CA ILE A 30 -2.68 -10.87 -5.53
C ILE A 30 -3.02 -9.61 -4.71
N ALA A 31 -4.21 -9.61 -4.14
CA ALA A 31 -4.73 -8.51 -3.35
C ALA A 31 -4.38 -8.71 -1.87
N VAL A 32 -3.68 -7.76 -1.28
CA VAL A 32 -3.28 -7.80 0.14
C VAL A 32 -4.09 -6.75 0.91
N CYS A 33 -4.75 -7.15 1.99
CA CYS A 33 -5.56 -6.24 2.80
C CYS A 33 -5.75 -6.75 4.23
N ARG A 34 -6.28 -5.88 5.10
CA ARG A 34 -6.66 -6.27 6.47
C ARG A 34 -7.94 -7.11 6.46
N GLN A 35 -8.91 -6.72 5.63
CA GLN A 35 -10.19 -7.40 5.47
C GLN A 35 -10.70 -7.19 4.03
N ALA A 36 -11.05 -8.28 3.36
CA ALA A 36 -11.57 -8.20 2.00
C ALA A 36 -13.02 -7.69 1.98
N SER A 37 -13.28 -6.76 1.07
CA SER A 37 -14.65 -6.32 0.76
C SER A 37 -15.37 -7.34 -0.11
N ALA A 38 -16.71 -7.26 -0.16
CA ALA A 38 -17.52 -8.05 -1.09
C ALA A 38 -17.06 -7.82 -2.55
N ALA A 39 -16.84 -6.57 -2.93
CA ALA A 39 -16.39 -6.20 -4.27
C ALA A 39 -15.01 -6.77 -4.64
N LEU A 40 -14.10 -6.94 -3.67
CA LEU A 40 -12.83 -7.61 -3.93
C LEU A 40 -13.03 -9.13 -4.09
N LYS A 41 -13.90 -9.73 -3.29
CA LYS A 41 -14.19 -11.17 -3.37
C LYS A 41 -14.85 -11.54 -4.71
N GLU A 42 -15.72 -10.67 -5.25
CA GLU A 42 -16.33 -10.84 -6.57
C GLU A 42 -15.33 -10.75 -7.72
N LEU A 43 -14.14 -10.18 -7.48
CA LEU A 43 -13.13 -10.06 -8.51
C LEU A 43 -12.46 -11.39 -8.87
N ASP A 44 -12.69 -12.46 -8.10
CA ASP A 44 -12.10 -13.78 -8.32
C ASP A 44 -10.59 -13.71 -8.53
N THR A 45 -9.88 -13.19 -7.53
CA THR A 45 -8.43 -13.04 -7.49
C THR A 45 -7.88 -13.63 -6.20
N GLN A 46 -6.58 -13.90 -6.14
CA GLN A 46 -5.96 -14.33 -4.88
C GLN A 46 -6.02 -13.20 -3.86
N ILE A 47 -6.51 -13.49 -2.66
CA ILE A 47 -6.63 -12.52 -1.58
C ILE A 47 -5.81 -13.00 -0.38
N ILE A 48 -4.98 -12.13 0.18
CA ILE A 48 -4.26 -12.33 1.44
C ILE A 48 -4.86 -11.34 2.44
N GLU A 49 -5.67 -11.85 3.35
CA GLU A 49 -6.30 -11.07 4.42
C GLU A 49 -5.47 -11.06 5.71
N GLY A 50 -5.79 -10.16 6.62
CA GLY A 50 -5.17 -10.07 7.95
C GLY A 50 -3.83 -9.36 7.96
N ILE A 51 -3.42 -8.73 6.87
CA ILE A 51 -2.15 -8.02 6.77
C ILE A 51 -2.37 -6.52 6.99
N ASP A 52 -1.85 -6.01 8.10
CA ASP A 52 -1.71 -4.58 8.38
C ASP A 52 -0.27 -4.15 8.08
N VAL A 53 -0.08 -3.35 7.04
CA VAL A 53 1.25 -2.88 6.63
C VAL A 53 1.94 -2.00 7.67
N GLY A 54 1.18 -1.43 8.61
CA GLY A 54 1.70 -0.67 9.75
C GLY A 54 2.30 -1.55 10.86
N ARG A 55 2.30 -2.88 10.73
CA ARG A 55 2.70 -3.83 11.78
C ARG A 55 3.82 -4.76 11.31
N ASP A 56 4.96 -4.75 11.99
CA ASP A 56 6.10 -5.61 11.67
C ASP A 56 5.74 -7.11 11.76
N GLN A 57 4.91 -7.47 12.74
CA GLN A 57 4.52 -8.86 12.99
C GLN A 57 3.78 -9.51 11.82
N ASP A 58 3.06 -8.72 10.99
CA ASP A 58 2.27 -9.25 9.88
C ASP A 58 3.15 -9.56 8.64
N MET A 59 4.38 -9.05 8.63
CA MET A 59 5.29 -9.25 7.50
C MET A 59 5.76 -10.70 7.34
N ALA A 60 5.84 -11.46 8.42
CA ALA A 60 6.16 -12.88 8.35
C ALA A 60 5.01 -13.66 7.69
N ALA A 61 3.76 -13.36 8.03
CA ALA A 61 2.59 -13.98 7.41
C ALA A 61 2.49 -13.64 5.92
N LEU A 62 2.75 -12.38 5.55
CA LEU A 62 2.77 -11.94 4.15
C LEU A 62 3.84 -12.70 3.34
N ARG A 63 5.06 -12.82 3.87
CA ARG A 63 6.15 -13.56 3.23
C ARG A 63 5.82 -15.02 3.03
N ASN A 64 5.28 -15.68 4.07
CA ASN A 64 4.90 -17.09 3.99
C ASN A 64 3.78 -17.33 2.96
N ALA A 65 2.79 -16.42 2.88
CA ALA A 65 1.70 -16.50 1.92
C ALA A 65 2.17 -16.35 0.46
N LEU A 66 3.33 -15.75 0.24
CA LEU A 66 3.91 -15.51 -1.08
C LEU A 66 5.18 -16.36 -1.32
N GLU A 67 5.42 -17.41 -0.52
CA GLU A 67 6.57 -18.28 -0.72
C GLU A 67 6.56 -18.90 -2.13
N GLY A 68 7.68 -18.81 -2.82
CA GLY A 68 7.84 -19.34 -4.19
C GLY A 68 7.17 -18.50 -5.29
N VAL A 69 6.48 -17.41 -4.96
CA VAL A 69 5.84 -16.53 -5.94
C VAL A 69 6.87 -15.55 -6.49
N THR A 70 7.01 -15.48 -7.82
CA THR A 70 7.79 -14.42 -8.49
C THR A 70 6.89 -13.24 -8.80
N ILE A 71 7.20 -12.06 -8.26
CA ILE A 71 6.43 -10.84 -8.40
C ILE A 71 7.00 -10.01 -9.55
N GLY A 72 6.19 -9.70 -10.57
CA GLY A 72 6.54 -8.80 -11.66
C GLY A 72 6.31 -7.32 -11.30
N ALA A 73 5.27 -7.04 -10.51
CA ALA A 73 5.01 -5.68 -10.01
C ALA A 73 4.44 -5.73 -8.59
N LEU A 74 5.00 -4.90 -7.71
CA LEU A 74 4.52 -4.67 -6.35
C LEU A 74 4.01 -3.23 -6.23
N TYR A 75 2.73 -3.07 -5.90
CA TYR A 75 2.13 -1.75 -5.64
C TYR A 75 1.85 -1.56 -4.15
N ASN A 76 2.66 -0.74 -3.51
CA ASN A 76 2.44 -0.27 -2.15
C ASN A 76 1.39 0.85 -2.17
N ASN A 77 0.11 0.45 -2.22
CA ASN A 77 -1.02 1.37 -2.31
C ASN A 77 -1.72 1.58 -0.96
N ALA A 78 -1.59 0.67 0.00
CA ALA A 78 -2.18 0.84 1.32
C ALA A 78 -1.82 2.20 1.92
N GLY A 79 -2.83 2.88 2.46
CA GLY A 79 -2.67 4.19 3.07
C GLY A 79 -3.86 4.59 3.93
N THR A 80 -3.62 5.53 4.82
CA THR A 80 -4.63 6.13 5.68
C THR A 80 -4.44 7.65 5.74
N MET A 81 -5.52 8.36 6.01
CA MET A 81 -5.52 9.82 6.13
C MET A 81 -6.47 10.22 7.24
N SER A 82 -6.09 11.22 8.02
CA SER A 82 -6.92 11.94 8.96
C SER A 82 -6.75 13.45 8.77
N ASP A 83 -7.72 14.21 9.27
CA ASP A 83 -7.84 15.66 9.04
C ASP A 83 -7.42 16.42 10.31
N GLU A 84 -6.10 16.43 10.61
CA GLU A 84 -5.58 17.26 11.71
C GLU A 84 -5.61 18.73 11.30
N THR A 85 -6.01 19.57 12.27
CA THR A 85 -5.91 21.03 12.23
C THR A 85 -5.10 21.55 13.42
N LEU A 86 -4.79 22.83 13.46
CA LEU A 86 -4.11 23.43 14.62
C LEU A 86 -4.96 23.35 15.89
N ASP A 87 -6.29 23.39 15.75
CA ASP A 87 -7.24 23.33 16.86
C ASP A 87 -7.63 21.88 17.24
N ASP A 88 -7.39 20.91 16.36
CA ASP A 88 -7.64 19.48 16.58
C ASP A 88 -6.41 18.67 16.20
N MET A 89 -5.36 18.78 17.02
CA MET A 89 -4.10 18.10 16.81
C MET A 89 -4.06 16.78 17.58
N ASP A 90 -3.85 15.68 16.85
CA ASP A 90 -3.71 14.33 17.41
C ASP A 90 -2.42 13.68 16.90
N TYR A 91 -1.42 13.63 17.77
CA TYR A 91 -0.12 13.06 17.45
C TYR A 91 -0.15 11.54 17.25
N ASP A 92 -1.11 10.82 17.82
CA ASP A 92 -1.24 9.37 17.62
C ASP A 92 -1.81 9.06 16.24
N ARG A 93 -2.74 9.88 15.74
CA ARG A 93 -3.18 9.82 14.34
C ARG A 93 -2.02 10.11 13.39
N ILE A 94 -1.16 11.10 13.70
CA ILE A 94 0.02 11.42 12.90
C ILE A 94 1.00 10.24 12.86
N ARG A 95 1.31 9.64 14.02
CA ARG A 95 2.17 8.44 14.10
C ARG A 95 1.59 7.29 13.29
N THR A 96 0.28 7.03 13.42
CA THR A 96 -0.41 5.99 12.64
C THR A 96 -0.28 6.21 11.14
N GLN A 97 -0.44 7.44 10.68
CA GLN A 97 -0.26 7.76 9.25
C GLN A 97 1.19 7.54 8.80
N PHE A 98 2.17 7.88 9.62
CA PHE A 98 3.57 7.64 9.31
C PHE A 98 3.87 6.14 9.24
N GLU A 99 3.39 5.35 10.21
CA GLU A 99 3.56 3.90 10.23
C GLU A 99 2.98 3.24 8.97
N VAL A 100 1.78 3.62 8.57
CA VAL A 100 1.09 3.00 7.43
C VAL A 100 1.61 3.53 6.09
N ASN A 101 1.74 4.86 5.95
CA ASN A 101 1.99 5.50 4.66
C ASN A 101 3.47 5.56 4.28
N THR A 102 4.38 5.54 5.27
CA THR A 102 5.83 5.67 5.07
C THR A 102 6.56 4.36 5.35
N LEU A 103 6.46 3.86 6.58
CA LEU A 103 7.16 2.63 6.98
C LEU A 103 6.49 1.38 6.39
N GLY A 104 5.17 1.38 6.22
CA GLY A 104 4.44 0.27 5.62
C GLY A 104 4.98 -0.16 4.26
N PRO A 105 5.12 0.74 3.27
CA PRO A 105 5.74 0.45 1.99
C PRO A 105 7.16 -0.14 2.09
N LEU A 106 7.97 0.36 3.00
CA LEU A 106 9.32 -0.18 3.24
C LEU A 106 9.26 -1.59 3.82
N ARG A 107 8.41 -1.83 4.85
CA ARG A 107 8.21 -3.17 5.45
C ARG A 107 7.80 -4.19 4.40
N VAL A 108 6.78 -3.87 3.62
CA VAL A 108 6.26 -4.76 2.58
C VAL A 108 7.33 -5.03 1.52
N THR A 109 8.03 -4.00 1.05
CA THR A 109 9.08 -4.15 0.04
C THR A 109 10.21 -5.03 0.56
N ILE A 110 10.69 -4.78 1.79
CA ILE A 110 11.75 -5.59 2.42
C ILE A 110 11.29 -7.03 2.63
N ALA A 111 10.06 -7.25 3.11
CA ALA A 111 9.52 -8.59 3.31
C ALA A 111 9.47 -9.40 2.02
N LEU A 112 9.23 -8.76 0.88
CA LEU A 112 9.05 -9.39 -0.43
C LEU A 112 10.26 -9.26 -1.35
N THR A 113 11.41 -8.76 -0.86
CA THR A 113 12.63 -8.63 -1.70
C THR A 113 13.02 -9.94 -2.37
N GLY A 114 12.91 -11.07 -1.66
CA GLY A 114 13.20 -12.39 -2.21
C GLY A 114 12.24 -12.87 -3.30
N ASN A 115 11.09 -12.22 -3.46
CA ASN A 115 10.10 -12.51 -4.48
C ASN A 115 10.27 -11.66 -5.75
N LEU A 116 11.10 -10.60 -5.68
CA LEU A 116 11.35 -9.70 -6.80
C LEU A 116 12.46 -10.25 -7.68
N ALA A 117 12.19 -10.39 -8.97
CA ALA A 117 13.17 -10.78 -9.97
C ALA A 117 13.77 -9.57 -10.69
N ASN A 118 14.81 -9.78 -11.48
CA ASN A 118 15.33 -8.72 -12.34
C ASN A 118 14.23 -8.21 -13.29
N GLY A 119 14.05 -6.90 -13.30
CA GLY A 119 13.00 -6.23 -14.09
C GLY A 119 11.67 -6.07 -13.37
N SER A 120 11.50 -6.62 -12.15
CA SER A 120 10.34 -6.32 -11.31
C SER A 120 10.24 -4.84 -11.00
N LYS A 121 9.01 -4.35 -10.89
CA LYS A 121 8.73 -2.95 -10.58
C LYS A 121 8.13 -2.82 -9.19
N VAL A 122 8.60 -1.84 -8.43
CA VAL A 122 8.02 -1.46 -7.14
C VAL A 122 7.44 -0.05 -7.26
N GLY A 123 6.13 0.06 -7.07
CA GLY A 123 5.41 1.33 -7.06
C GLY A 123 5.05 1.73 -5.64
N LEU A 124 5.34 2.97 -5.28
CA LEU A 124 4.95 3.58 -4.00
C LEU A 124 3.84 4.59 -4.27
N MET A 125 2.66 4.38 -3.67
CA MET A 125 1.52 5.30 -3.85
C MET A 125 1.70 6.52 -2.96
N THR A 126 2.24 7.56 -3.53
CA THR A 126 2.38 8.86 -2.88
C THR A 126 1.18 9.79 -3.16
N SER A 127 1.34 11.08 -2.95
CA SER A 127 0.31 12.10 -3.17
C SER A 127 0.96 13.43 -3.54
N ARG A 128 0.24 14.26 -4.30
CA ARG A 128 0.59 15.66 -4.49
C ARG A 128 0.80 16.38 -3.16
N MET A 129 0.01 16.03 -2.14
CA MET A 129 0.11 16.60 -0.79
C MET A 129 1.42 16.27 -0.06
N GLY A 130 2.24 15.36 -0.58
CA GLY A 130 3.61 15.12 -0.13
C GLY A 130 4.65 16.06 -0.76
N SER A 131 4.25 16.90 -1.69
CA SER A 131 5.13 17.94 -2.24
C SER A 131 5.32 19.07 -1.23
N ILE A 132 6.57 19.55 -1.09
CA ILE A 132 6.87 20.71 -0.24
C ILE A 132 6.29 21.99 -0.85
N ASP A 133 6.22 22.07 -2.18
CA ASP A 133 5.66 23.23 -2.90
C ASP A 133 4.12 23.28 -2.87
N ASP A 134 3.44 22.13 -2.68
CA ASP A 134 1.98 22.08 -2.56
C ASP A 134 1.54 22.42 -1.13
N ASN A 135 1.55 23.69 -0.77
CA ASN A 135 1.30 24.17 0.59
C ASN A 135 0.23 25.27 0.70
N ASP A 136 -0.73 25.27 -0.21
CA ASP A 136 -1.78 26.31 -0.26
C ASP A 136 -2.96 26.03 0.68
N SER A 137 -3.26 24.75 0.95
CA SER A 137 -4.46 24.35 1.67
C SER A 137 -4.29 24.18 3.19
N GLY A 138 -3.06 23.99 3.68
CA GLY A 138 -2.79 23.68 5.10
C GLY A 138 -3.45 22.39 5.58
N GLY A 139 -3.49 22.17 6.92
CA GLY A 139 -4.14 21.02 7.54
C GLY A 139 -3.55 19.65 7.14
N ARG A 140 -4.19 18.58 7.59
CA ARG A 140 -3.81 17.18 7.27
C ARG A 140 -2.33 16.90 7.51
N TYR A 141 -1.81 17.40 8.60
CA TYR A 141 -0.37 17.43 8.86
C TYR A 141 0.26 16.04 8.81
N GLY A 142 -0.38 15.05 9.44
CA GLY A 142 0.10 13.68 9.44
C GLY A 142 0.16 13.08 8.04
N TYR A 143 -0.86 13.30 7.21
CA TYR A 143 -0.87 12.81 5.84
C TYR A 143 0.23 13.45 5.00
N ARG A 144 0.34 14.78 5.03
CA ARG A 144 1.36 15.53 4.29
C ARG A 144 2.77 15.10 4.68
N ILE A 145 3.05 15.06 6.00
CA ILE A 145 4.35 14.62 6.52
C ILE A 145 4.67 13.19 6.08
N SER A 146 3.71 12.26 6.20
CA SER A 146 3.92 10.87 5.84
C SER A 146 4.18 10.68 4.34
N LYS A 147 3.50 11.44 3.47
CA LYS A 147 3.71 11.34 2.02
C LYS A 147 4.98 12.07 1.57
N ALA A 148 5.38 13.16 2.24
CA ALA A 148 6.68 13.78 2.01
C ALA A 148 7.83 12.83 2.40
N ALA A 149 7.71 12.17 3.55
CA ALA A 149 8.67 11.17 3.99
C ALA A 149 8.74 9.97 3.03
N LEU A 150 7.58 9.50 2.52
CA LEU A 150 7.56 8.44 1.50
C LEU A 150 8.24 8.86 0.19
N ASN A 151 8.16 10.14 -0.20
CA ASN A 151 8.86 10.66 -1.38
C ASN A 151 10.38 10.64 -1.23
N ALA A 152 10.88 10.62 0.02
CA ALA A 152 12.31 10.57 0.32
C ALA A 152 12.83 9.13 0.51
N ALA A 153 11.93 8.14 0.58
CA ALA A 153 12.27 6.73 0.75
C ALA A 153 12.42 6.02 -0.61
#